data_c187ccc67eecea9d9f70a60daf00c81b
#
_entry.id   c187ccc67eecea9d9f70a60daf00c81b
#
_cell.length_a   1.000
_cell.length_b   1.000
_cell.length_c   1.000
_cell.angle_alpha   90.00
_cell.angle_beta   90.00
_cell.angle_gamma   90.00
#
_symmetry.space_group_name_H-M   'P 1'
#
loop_
_entity.id
_entity.type
_entity.pdbx_description
1 polymer ?
#
loop_
_entity_poly.entity_id
_entity_poly.type
_entity_poly.pdbx_seq_one_letter_code
_entity_poly.pdbx_strand_id
1 'polypeptide(L)'
;MGFGYDPGVGADLYITNGDFTDWAYYDLGIPAQTVELTYGYDADGNYYGFEFPDDEALVQQVFMDNLPFALAYAESARDPAHPVSPVGIETGDVYHTPLTLSNGPDQIVEVLARKKLAPTLRLKYSINGGPEQTASFSEKLGETYNEKSGTYYSKYQAVISGQSAGDNVSYRIAWSSGELGPYSYNVISATGHPVLVVSAEDYNDPRHYTRPPYPPGSGPYYLGYYTNALDAGGYAYDVWDVDAQGIPSYPEVLSHYDVAIWYTGNDFIPRKYGLGALEQEVLNFREFMNYEDGKLFATGQDLAWLAAVYGYLSDDFFQYYLGAYMHLEGVGMSLSGVPFDVRGQDGDPVFGGLTFSIHDGDGADNQGYADSFVPTGHFLPHFDHRIAAWYDRLGVFEPHSGDWYVYSQQADEAYKRLGGTFDIPTDSPTLKFWVSYDIEPDWDYAFVEIREAGTDVWTTLPDVHGLTTTDTGLSCPEGWVDQIHPFLAHYMNPTTCEPTGSTGSWNAFTGNSGGWQQVEMDLSAYAGKTVELYISYASDWATQGLGVFVDDIELSGYPLEDFEAGMGQWAASPPPEGSGALNNWARIQSLGLPEGPAIRTPDSVYLGFGFEAIDTADNRAAVMDRVMSYFGQ
;
A
#
# COMPACT_ATOMS: atom_id res chain seq x y z
N MET A 1 7.92 -11.11 -44.09
CA MET A 1 7.99 -12.40 -43.38
C MET A 1 7.72 -12.11 -41.92
N GLY A 2 6.71 -12.72 -41.34
CA GLY A 2 6.53 -12.67 -39.89
C GLY A 2 7.60 -13.53 -39.23
N PHE A 3 8.28 -13.00 -38.25
CA PHE A 3 9.29 -13.73 -37.46
C PHE A 3 8.65 -14.54 -36.32
N GLY A 4 7.32 -14.58 -36.25
CA GLY A 4 6.59 -15.35 -35.23
C GLY A 4 6.47 -14.65 -33.87
N TYR A 5 6.95 -13.41 -33.74
CA TYR A 5 6.75 -12.60 -32.53
C TYR A 5 5.38 -11.94 -32.51
N ASP A 6 4.79 -11.87 -31.33
CA ASP A 6 3.60 -11.10 -31.05
C ASP A 6 4.05 -9.77 -30.40
N PRO A 7 4.01 -8.65 -31.15
CA PRO A 7 4.49 -7.38 -30.60
C PRO A 7 3.44 -6.81 -29.66
N GLY A 8 3.83 -6.61 -28.42
CA GLY A 8 3.05 -5.93 -27.39
C GLY A 8 3.73 -4.64 -26.92
N VAL A 9 3.00 -3.77 -26.27
CA VAL A 9 3.55 -2.67 -25.49
C VAL A 9 4.07 -3.28 -24.18
N GLY A 10 5.25 -2.85 -23.69
CA GLY A 10 5.81 -3.37 -22.43
C GLY A 10 4.82 -3.28 -21.27
N ALA A 11 4.03 -2.23 -21.24
CA ALA A 11 2.95 -2.02 -20.30
C ALA A 11 1.81 -3.06 -20.35
N ASP A 12 1.67 -3.84 -21.41
CA ASP A 12 0.70 -4.95 -21.50
C ASP A 12 1.18 -6.21 -20.75
N LEU A 13 2.47 -6.29 -20.40
CA LEU A 13 3.04 -7.38 -19.63
C LEU A 13 3.10 -7.05 -18.13
N TYR A 14 3.69 -5.92 -17.80
CA TYR A 14 3.77 -5.34 -16.46
C TYR A 14 4.28 -3.90 -16.56
N ILE A 15 3.97 -3.06 -15.60
CA ILE A 15 4.54 -1.71 -15.54
C ILE A 15 5.94 -1.78 -14.95
N THR A 16 6.88 -1.18 -15.68
CA THR A 16 8.20 -0.86 -15.17
C THR A 16 8.42 0.65 -15.21
N ASN A 17 9.05 1.19 -14.18
CA ASN A 17 9.50 2.57 -14.17
C ASN A 17 11.01 2.62 -14.46
N GLY A 18 11.37 3.38 -15.49
CA GLY A 18 12.78 3.57 -15.85
C GLY A 18 13.39 2.42 -16.63
N ASP A 19 12.59 1.65 -17.34
CA ASP A 19 13.08 0.67 -18.31
C ASP A 19 13.93 1.37 -19.38
N PHE A 20 14.99 0.69 -19.81
CA PHE A 20 15.88 1.18 -20.86
C PHE A 20 15.12 1.46 -22.16
N THR A 21 14.13 0.65 -22.50
CA THR A 21 13.33 0.80 -23.71
C THR A 21 12.48 2.06 -23.66
N ASP A 22 11.87 2.37 -22.52
CA ASP A 22 11.08 3.58 -22.29
C ASP A 22 11.98 4.83 -22.35
N TRP A 23 13.10 4.81 -21.62
CA TRP A 23 14.05 5.92 -21.67
C TRP A 23 14.61 6.15 -23.07
N ALA A 24 15.02 5.09 -23.78
CA ALA A 24 15.56 5.21 -25.12
C ALA A 24 14.52 5.79 -26.08
N TYR A 25 13.26 5.39 -25.96
CA TYR A 25 12.19 5.90 -26.80
C TYR A 25 11.76 7.31 -26.43
N TYR A 26 11.51 7.57 -25.15
CA TYR A 26 10.99 8.85 -24.68
C TYR A 26 12.04 9.97 -24.74
N ASP A 27 13.22 9.73 -24.20
CA ASP A 27 14.25 10.78 -24.04
C ASP A 27 15.12 10.93 -25.29
N LEU A 28 15.48 9.81 -25.95
CA LEU A 28 16.34 9.80 -27.11
C LEU A 28 15.59 9.65 -28.44
N GLY A 29 14.33 9.23 -28.38
CA GLY A 29 13.51 8.92 -29.55
C GLY A 29 14.03 7.74 -30.37
N ILE A 30 14.70 6.81 -29.73
CA ILE A 30 15.24 5.61 -30.33
C ILE A 30 14.26 4.46 -30.09
N PRO A 31 13.62 3.88 -31.14
CA PRO A 31 12.82 2.68 -30.97
C PRO A 31 13.66 1.58 -30.33
N ALA A 32 13.29 1.15 -29.16
CA ALA A 32 13.92 0.09 -28.41
C ALA A 32 12.94 -1.03 -28.12
N GLN A 33 13.41 -2.26 -28.00
CA GLN A 33 12.59 -3.43 -27.76
C GLN A 33 13.33 -4.41 -26.86
N THR A 34 12.60 -5.00 -25.93
CA THR A 34 13.02 -6.22 -25.25
C THR A 34 12.42 -7.40 -26.00
N VAL A 35 13.23 -8.38 -26.35
CA VAL A 35 12.81 -9.54 -27.14
C VAL A 35 12.93 -10.78 -26.27
N GLU A 36 11.79 -11.39 -25.97
CA GLU A 36 11.74 -12.70 -25.32
C GLU A 36 12.09 -13.78 -26.35
N LEU A 37 13.17 -14.52 -26.14
CA LEU A 37 13.79 -15.35 -27.17
C LEU A 37 13.19 -16.75 -27.30
N THR A 38 12.39 -17.19 -26.32
CA THR A 38 11.80 -18.54 -26.31
C THR A 38 10.31 -18.48 -25.93
N TYR A 39 9.55 -19.44 -26.45
CA TYR A 39 8.12 -19.55 -26.16
C TYR A 39 7.78 -20.40 -24.93
N GLY A 40 8.77 -20.96 -24.26
CA GLY A 40 8.54 -21.91 -23.17
C GLY A 40 7.98 -23.26 -23.64
N TYR A 41 8.10 -23.59 -24.93
CA TYR A 41 7.68 -24.87 -25.50
C TYR A 41 8.85 -25.56 -26.19
N ASP A 42 8.94 -26.88 -26.03
CA ASP A 42 9.90 -27.70 -26.78
C ASP A 42 9.43 -27.96 -28.23
N ALA A 43 10.26 -28.62 -29.02
CA ALA A 43 9.94 -28.96 -30.41
C ALA A 43 8.73 -29.89 -30.56
N ASP A 44 8.35 -30.61 -29.51
CA ASP A 44 7.20 -31.51 -29.45
C ASP A 44 5.93 -30.79 -28.94
N GLY A 45 6.03 -29.51 -28.60
CA GLY A 45 4.93 -28.66 -28.13
C GLY A 45 4.60 -28.83 -26.64
N ASN A 46 5.50 -29.42 -25.85
CA ASN A 46 5.32 -29.48 -24.40
C ASN A 46 5.79 -28.15 -23.77
N TYR A 47 4.98 -27.62 -22.88
CA TYR A 47 5.33 -26.40 -22.13
C TYR A 47 6.32 -26.74 -21.02
N TYR A 48 7.48 -26.08 -21.01
CA TYR A 48 8.51 -26.24 -19.99
C TYR A 48 8.70 -24.99 -19.11
N GLY A 49 7.87 -23.98 -19.28
CA GLY A 49 7.96 -22.75 -18.52
C GLY A 49 8.96 -21.74 -19.09
N PHE A 50 9.11 -20.61 -18.39
CA PHE A 50 10.13 -19.61 -18.70
C PHE A 50 11.42 -20.01 -17.96
N GLU A 51 12.34 -20.65 -18.67
CA GLU A 51 13.66 -21.02 -18.14
C GLU A 51 14.76 -20.46 -19.06
N PHE A 52 15.83 -19.95 -18.45
CA PHE A 52 17.03 -19.61 -19.19
C PHE A 52 17.73 -20.89 -19.62
N PRO A 53 17.96 -21.12 -20.93
CA PRO A 53 18.60 -22.35 -21.37
C PRO A 53 20.08 -22.39 -20.93
N ASP A 54 20.50 -23.48 -20.30
CA ASP A 54 21.88 -23.79 -19.94
C ASP A 54 22.51 -24.84 -20.86
N ASP A 55 21.75 -25.43 -21.76
CA ASP A 55 22.23 -26.33 -22.81
C ASP A 55 22.79 -25.53 -24.00
N GLU A 56 24.07 -25.74 -24.33
CA GLU A 56 24.71 -24.99 -25.39
C GLU A 56 24.07 -25.20 -26.76
N ALA A 57 23.57 -26.39 -27.06
CA ALA A 57 22.96 -26.66 -28.37
C ALA A 57 21.64 -25.87 -28.49
N LEU A 58 20.87 -25.80 -27.40
CA LEU A 58 19.63 -24.99 -27.33
C LEU A 58 19.95 -23.50 -27.46
N VAL A 59 20.97 -23.00 -26.76
CA VAL A 59 21.41 -21.59 -26.86
C VAL A 59 21.79 -21.24 -28.29
N GLN A 60 22.57 -22.11 -28.98
CA GLN A 60 22.94 -21.90 -30.39
C GLN A 60 21.72 -21.93 -31.31
N GLN A 61 20.75 -22.81 -31.06
CA GLN A 61 19.52 -22.87 -31.84
C GLN A 61 18.69 -21.58 -31.67
N VAL A 62 18.47 -21.15 -30.43
CA VAL A 62 17.75 -19.89 -30.11
C VAL A 62 18.44 -18.69 -30.78
N PHE A 63 19.77 -18.63 -30.72
CA PHE A 63 20.53 -17.59 -31.43
C PHE A 63 20.29 -17.60 -32.94
N MET A 64 20.40 -18.77 -33.58
CA MET A 64 20.20 -18.89 -35.02
C MET A 64 18.77 -18.56 -35.47
N ASP A 65 17.79 -18.92 -34.67
CA ASP A 65 16.37 -18.65 -34.95
C ASP A 65 16.06 -17.15 -34.85
N ASN A 66 16.72 -16.43 -33.93
CA ASN A 66 16.50 -15.01 -33.71
C ASN A 66 17.43 -14.08 -34.51
N LEU A 67 18.54 -14.57 -35.04
CA LEU A 67 19.47 -13.77 -35.82
C LEU A 67 18.84 -13.03 -37.02
N PRO A 68 17.95 -13.64 -37.80
CA PRO A 68 17.28 -12.94 -38.90
C PRO A 68 16.44 -11.74 -38.43
N PHE A 69 15.76 -11.86 -37.28
CA PHE A 69 15.02 -10.75 -36.67
C PHE A 69 15.98 -9.63 -36.23
N ALA A 70 17.05 -9.94 -35.52
CA ALA A 70 18.02 -8.96 -35.04
C ALA A 70 18.66 -8.18 -36.20
N LEU A 71 18.99 -8.86 -37.30
CA LEU A 71 19.55 -8.24 -38.52
C LEU A 71 18.52 -7.33 -39.20
N ALA A 72 17.27 -7.76 -39.34
CA ALA A 72 16.20 -6.94 -39.92
C ALA A 72 15.90 -5.70 -39.07
N TYR A 73 15.94 -5.87 -37.74
CA TYR A 73 15.76 -4.76 -36.80
C TYR A 73 16.90 -3.74 -36.90
N ALA A 74 18.15 -4.22 -36.94
CA ALA A 74 19.33 -3.36 -37.15
C ALA A 74 19.30 -2.64 -38.52
N GLU A 75 18.78 -3.29 -39.56
CA GLU A 75 18.64 -2.66 -40.86
C GLU A 75 17.56 -1.56 -40.88
N SER A 76 16.49 -1.72 -40.12
CA SER A 76 15.43 -0.72 -40.02
C SER A 76 15.90 0.60 -39.38
N ALA A 77 17.01 0.59 -38.63
CA ALA A 77 17.62 1.79 -38.08
C ALA A 77 18.17 2.76 -39.13
N ARG A 78 18.32 2.34 -40.39
CA ARG A 78 18.76 3.22 -41.49
C ARG A 78 17.68 4.18 -41.96
N ASP A 79 16.43 3.74 -41.86
CA ASP A 79 15.24 4.55 -42.18
C ASP A 79 14.10 4.16 -41.24
N PRO A 80 14.09 4.71 -40.02
CA PRO A 80 13.08 4.37 -39.02
C PRO A 80 11.65 4.74 -39.44
N ALA A 81 11.53 5.67 -40.39
CA ALA A 81 10.22 6.07 -40.94
C ALA A 81 9.64 5.02 -41.90
N HIS A 82 10.49 4.15 -42.43
CA HIS A 82 10.11 3.08 -43.35
C HIS A 82 10.81 1.78 -42.93
N PRO A 83 10.45 1.19 -41.78
CA PRO A 83 11.09 -0.03 -41.30
C PRO A 83 10.91 -1.18 -42.28
N VAL A 84 11.87 -2.08 -42.31
CA VAL A 84 11.91 -3.20 -43.26
C VAL A 84 10.80 -4.23 -42.99
N SER A 85 10.19 -4.21 -41.79
CA SER A 85 9.10 -5.11 -41.43
C SER A 85 7.81 -4.78 -42.18
N PRO A 86 7.15 -5.77 -42.80
CA PRO A 86 5.84 -5.58 -43.45
C PRO A 86 4.66 -5.54 -42.45
N VAL A 87 4.90 -5.79 -41.15
CA VAL A 87 3.86 -5.74 -40.14
C VAL A 87 3.60 -4.26 -39.78
N GLY A 88 2.49 -3.80 -40.22
CA GLY A 88 1.96 -2.46 -40.29
C GLY A 88 2.48 -1.42 -39.34
N ILE A 89 3.12 -0.45 -39.88
CA ILE A 89 3.03 0.89 -39.34
C ILE A 89 1.60 1.31 -39.53
N GLU A 90 0.93 1.73 -38.48
CA GLU A 90 -0.31 2.43 -38.60
C GLU A 90 -0.12 3.63 -39.52
N THR A 91 -0.84 3.62 -40.64
CA THR A 91 -0.66 4.62 -41.69
C THR A 91 -1.72 5.72 -41.64
N GLY A 92 -2.58 5.68 -40.63
CA GLY A 92 -3.61 6.68 -40.41
C GLY A 92 -3.02 8.07 -40.18
N ASP A 93 -3.68 9.08 -40.66
CA ASP A 93 -3.29 10.46 -40.44
C ASP A 93 -3.76 10.97 -39.06
N VAL A 94 -4.92 10.52 -38.60
CA VAL A 94 -5.57 10.92 -37.34
C VAL A 94 -6.29 9.72 -36.74
N TYR A 95 -6.12 9.55 -35.44
CA TYR A 95 -6.82 8.55 -34.60
C TYR A 95 -7.66 9.26 -33.56
N HIS A 96 -8.81 8.72 -33.27
CA HIS A 96 -9.73 9.25 -32.28
C HIS A 96 -10.61 8.13 -31.72
N THR A 97 -10.75 8.07 -30.41
CA THR A 97 -11.74 7.23 -29.75
C THR A 97 -13.04 8.02 -29.61
N PRO A 98 -14.14 7.59 -30.24
CA PRO A 98 -15.40 8.33 -30.21
C PRO A 98 -15.93 8.45 -28.77
N LEU A 99 -16.38 9.65 -28.41
CA LEU A 99 -17.08 9.91 -27.17
C LEU A 99 -18.50 9.34 -27.23
N THR A 100 -18.97 8.83 -26.07
CA THR A 100 -20.32 8.27 -25.91
C THR A 100 -21.20 9.12 -25.03
N LEU A 101 -20.60 9.89 -24.11
CA LEU A 101 -21.28 10.78 -23.19
C LEU A 101 -20.40 12.01 -22.84
N SER A 102 -20.97 12.95 -22.10
CA SER A 102 -20.27 14.04 -21.41
C SER A 102 -20.89 14.25 -20.02
N ASN A 103 -20.05 14.41 -19.00
CA ASN A 103 -20.49 14.64 -17.63
C ASN A 103 -20.23 16.09 -17.16
N GLY A 104 -20.13 17.03 -18.08
CA GLY A 104 -19.85 18.43 -17.74
C GLY A 104 -20.32 19.43 -18.82
N PRO A 105 -20.24 20.72 -18.53
CA PRO A 105 -20.66 21.79 -19.44
C PRO A 105 -19.71 21.99 -20.64
N ASP A 106 -18.47 21.56 -20.51
CA ASP A 106 -17.42 21.67 -21.52
C ASP A 106 -16.81 20.27 -21.76
N GLN A 107 -16.74 19.83 -23.01
CA GLN A 107 -16.25 18.49 -23.36
C GLN A 107 -14.94 18.55 -24.12
N ILE A 108 -13.93 17.86 -23.63
CA ILE A 108 -12.65 17.65 -24.28
C ILE A 108 -12.81 16.61 -25.39
N VAL A 109 -12.31 16.93 -26.59
CA VAL A 109 -12.16 15.98 -27.70
C VAL A 109 -10.68 15.80 -27.99
N GLU A 110 -10.18 14.59 -27.80
CA GLU A 110 -8.76 14.25 -28.01
C GLU A 110 -8.56 13.55 -29.37
N VAL A 111 -7.42 13.81 -29.97
CA VAL A 111 -6.96 13.13 -31.19
C VAL A 111 -5.47 12.88 -31.13
N LEU A 112 -5.03 11.72 -31.58
CA LEU A 112 -3.64 11.46 -31.92
C LEU A 112 -3.49 11.73 -33.44
N ALA A 113 -2.65 12.69 -33.81
CA ALA A 113 -2.50 13.09 -35.19
C ALA A 113 -1.04 13.31 -35.58
N ARG A 114 -0.73 13.12 -36.86
CA ARG A 114 0.60 13.45 -37.40
C ARG A 114 0.89 14.94 -37.21
N LYS A 115 2.04 15.30 -36.64
CA LYS A 115 2.45 16.69 -36.36
C LYS A 115 2.27 17.62 -37.58
N LYS A 116 2.57 17.14 -38.77
CA LYS A 116 2.41 17.94 -39.99
C LYS A 116 0.97 18.38 -40.28
N LEU A 117 -0.02 17.72 -39.68
CA LEU A 117 -1.44 18.02 -39.87
C LEU A 117 -1.99 19.03 -38.85
N ALA A 118 -1.28 19.25 -37.75
CA ALA A 118 -1.70 20.11 -36.65
C ALA A 118 -2.27 21.47 -37.07
N PRO A 119 -1.65 22.23 -38.02
CA PRO A 119 -2.19 23.51 -38.44
C PRO A 119 -3.57 23.42 -39.14
N THR A 120 -3.92 22.22 -39.62
CA THR A 120 -5.15 21.98 -40.38
C THR A 120 -6.24 21.29 -39.60
N LEU A 121 -5.93 20.75 -38.44
CA LEU A 121 -6.90 20.09 -37.55
C LEU A 121 -8.00 21.06 -37.13
N ARG A 122 -9.24 20.63 -37.27
CA ARG A 122 -10.44 21.40 -36.86
C ARG A 122 -11.47 20.42 -36.29
N LEU A 123 -11.99 20.76 -35.11
CA LEU A 123 -13.20 20.15 -34.58
C LEU A 123 -14.41 20.91 -35.09
N LYS A 124 -15.31 20.23 -35.75
CA LYS A 124 -16.60 20.78 -36.23
C LYS A 124 -17.70 20.10 -35.43
N TYR A 125 -18.61 20.89 -34.87
CA TYR A 125 -19.66 20.35 -34.02
C TYR A 125 -20.96 21.15 -34.09
N SER A 126 -22.06 20.50 -33.71
CA SER A 126 -23.35 21.14 -33.51
C SER A 126 -24.04 20.56 -32.27
N ILE A 127 -24.75 21.42 -31.53
CA ILE A 127 -25.55 21.06 -30.36
C ILE A 127 -27.00 21.05 -30.78
N ASN A 128 -27.72 19.95 -30.51
CA ASN A 128 -29.14 19.76 -30.81
C ASN A 128 -29.52 20.07 -32.29
N GLY A 129 -28.62 19.77 -33.22
CA GLY A 129 -28.83 20.05 -34.64
C GLY A 129 -28.82 21.54 -34.99
N GLY A 130 -28.32 22.40 -34.12
CA GLY A 130 -28.10 23.81 -34.34
C GLY A 130 -27.01 24.10 -35.39
N PRO A 131 -26.62 25.39 -35.59
CA PRO A 131 -25.57 25.75 -36.52
C PRO A 131 -24.23 25.07 -36.19
N GLU A 132 -23.52 24.65 -37.27
CA GLU A 132 -22.18 24.08 -37.12
C GLU A 132 -21.21 25.14 -36.58
N GLN A 133 -20.47 24.77 -35.54
CA GLN A 133 -19.41 25.54 -34.93
C GLN A 133 -18.05 24.87 -35.21
N THR A 134 -16.95 25.62 -35.01
CA THR A 134 -15.62 25.12 -35.26
C THR A 134 -14.70 25.52 -34.11
N ALA A 135 -13.96 24.54 -33.54
CA ALA A 135 -12.89 24.75 -32.59
C ALA A 135 -11.53 24.31 -33.16
N SER A 136 -10.47 24.93 -32.71
CA SER A 136 -9.09 24.57 -33.04
C SER A 136 -8.53 23.60 -32.03
N PHE A 137 -7.71 22.67 -32.48
CA PHE A 137 -6.92 21.80 -31.61
C PHE A 137 -5.65 22.51 -31.15
N SER A 138 -5.27 22.27 -29.94
CA SER A 138 -3.97 22.60 -29.35
C SER A 138 -3.21 21.35 -28.98
N GLU A 139 -1.88 21.36 -29.08
CA GLU A 139 -1.04 20.25 -28.66
C GLU A 139 -1.04 20.14 -27.13
N LYS A 140 -1.16 18.92 -26.63
CA LYS A 140 -1.16 18.64 -25.20
C LYS A 140 0.27 18.41 -24.70
N LEU A 141 0.66 19.11 -23.66
CA LEU A 141 1.96 18.95 -23.02
C LEU A 141 2.08 17.53 -22.42
N GLY A 142 3.26 16.92 -22.57
CA GLY A 142 3.55 15.59 -22.05
C GLY A 142 3.26 14.43 -23.02
N GLU A 143 2.46 14.69 -24.06
CA GLU A 143 2.12 13.71 -25.11
C GLU A 143 2.80 14.03 -26.46
N THR A 144 3.85 14.83 -26.41
CA THR A 144 4.57 15.24 -27.62
C THR A 144 5.74 14.32 -27.85
N TYR A 145 5.70 13.53 -28.88
CA TYR A 145 6.83 12.73 -29.31
C TYR A 145 7.97 13.60 -29.85
N ASN A 146 9.21 13.27 -29.46
CA ASN A 146 10.37 14.06 -29.81
C ASN A 146 10.60 14.09 -31.35
N GLU A 147 10.73 15.28 -31.92
CA GLU A 147 10.98 15.45 -33.37
C GLU A 147 12.29 14.79 -33.85
N LYS A 148 13.27 14.64 -32.98
CA LYS A 148 14.55 13.96 -33.27
C LYS A 148 14.40 12.46 -33.49
N SER A 149 13.33 11.86 -32.98
CA SER A 149 13.10 10.42 -33.02
C SER A 149 12.41 9.93 -34.27
N GLY A 150 11.96 10.83 -35.15
CA GLY A 150 11.15 10.43 -36.29
C GLY A 150 9.71 10.04 -35.90
N THR A 151 9.29 10.23 -34.67
CA THR A 151 7.91 10.02 -34.23
C THR A 151 7.05 11.17 -34.73
N TYR A 152 6.05 10.85 -35.53
CA TYR A 152 5.30 11.85 -36.31
C TYR A 152 3.93 12.18 -35.73
N TYR A 153 3.56 11.61 -34.58
CA TYR A 153 2.27 11.80 -33.94
C TYR A 153 2.41 12.61 -32.66
N SER A 154 1.38 13.40 -32.37
CA SER A 154 1.19 14.06 -31.08
C SER A 154 -0.28 14.02 -30.69
N LYS A 155 -0.55 14.10 -29.38
CA LYS A 155 -1.92 14.24 -28.86
C LYS A 155 -2.34 15.71 -28.94
N TYR A 156 -3.52 15.94 -29.46
CA TYR A 156 -4.14 17.26 -29.56
C TYR A 156 -5.51 17.26 -28.94
N GLN A 157 -5.89 18.37 -28.32
CA GLN A 157 -7.19 18.58 -27.70
C GLN A 157 -7.91 19.78 -28.29
N ALA A 158 -9.24 19.67 -28.36
CA ALA A 158 -10.16 20.78 -28.60
C ALA A 158 -11.33 20.66 -27.63
N VAL A 159 -11.99 21.77 -27.31
CA VAL A 159 -13.09 21.81 -26.34
C VAL A 159 -14.38 22.20 -27.04
N ILE A 160 -15.46 21.49 -26.73
CA ILE A 160 -16.84 21.85 -27.06
C ILE A 160 -17.45 22.46 -25.80
N SER A 161 -17.78 23.75 -25.83
CA SER A 161 -18.23 24.49 -24.63
C SER A 161 -19.71 24.82 -24.68
N GLY A 162 -20.28 25.10 -23.50
CA GLY A 162 -21.63 25.65 -23.37
C GLY A 162 -22.74 24.63 -23.53
N GLN A 163 -22.48 23.38 -23.17
CA GLN A 163 -23.45 22.29 -23.17
C GLN A 163 -24.34 22.34 -21.94
N SER A 164 -25.51 21.75 -22.06
CA SER A 164 -26.47 21.56 -20.96
C SER A 164 -26.87 20.09 -20.85
N ALA A 165 -27.25 19.65 -19.65
CA ALA A 165 -27.75 18.31 -19.45
C ALA A 165 -28.93 17.99 -20.38
N GLY A 166 -28.86 16.84 -21.03
CA GLY A 166 -29.85 16.42 -22.05
C GLY A 166 -29.53 16.85 -23.48
N ASP A 167 -28.47 17.66 -23.71
CA ASP A 167 -28.06 18.01 -25.06
C ASP A 167 -27.53 16.79 -25.82
N ASN A 168 -27.80 16.73 -27.12
CA ASN A 168 -27.16 15.82 -28.05
C ASN A 168 -26.17 16.60 -28.91
N VAL A 169 -24.91 16.18 -28.85
CA VAL A 169 -23.81 16.83 -29.58
C VAL A 169 -23.36 15.93 -30.72
N SER A 170 -23.34 16.46 -31.93
CA SER A 170 -22.75 15.80 -33.09
C SER A 170 -21.44 16.50 -33.45
N TYR A 171 -20.39 15.74 -33.74
CA TYR A 171 -19.09 16.31 -34.06
C TYR A 171 -18.32 15.48 -35.07
N ARG A 172 -17.33 16.12 -35.73
CA ARG A 172 -16.37 15.50 -36.62
C ARG A 172 -15.02 16.18 -36.52
N ILE A 173 -13.98 15.44 -36.86
CA ILE A 173 -12.59 15.90 -36.85
C ILE A 173 -12.17 16.02 -38.32
N ALA A 174 -11.80 17.22 -38.74
CA ALA A 174 -11.41 17.49 -40.11
C ALA A 174 -9.96 17.98 -40.20
N TRP A 175 -9.27 17.63 -41.28
CA TRP A 175 -7.93 18.10 -41.60
C TRP A 175 -7.76 18.26 -43.11
N SER A 176 -6.60 18.72 -43.57
CA SER A 176 -6.37 19.08 -44.97
C SER A 176 -6.66 17.98 -45.98
N SER A 177 -6.57 16.70 -45.62
CA SER A 177 -6.69 15.55 -46.53
C SER A 177 -7.81 14.57 -46.16
N GLY A 178 -8.59 14.83 -45.10
CA GLY A 178 -9.64 13.91 -44.65
C GLY A 178 -10.50 14.40 -43.51
N GLU A 179 -11.41 13.55 -43.07
CA GLU A 179 -12.19 13.75 -41.85
C GLU A 179 -12.57 12.41 -41.21
N LEU A 180 -12.79 12.42 -39.87
CA LEU A 180 -13.36 11.34 -39.10
C LEU A 180 -14.74 11.74 -38.56
N GLY A 181 -15.64 10.76 -38.46
CA GLY A 181 -17.02 10.97 -38.02
C GLY A 181 -18.04 10.95 -39.14
N PRO A 182 -19.28 11.45 -38.94
CA PRO A 182 -19.73 12.12 -37.73
C PRO A 182 -19.87 11.17 -36.55
N TYR A 183 -19.55 11.66 -35.37
CA TYR A 183 -19.77 11.04 -34.09
C TYR A 183 -20.83 11.81 -33.30
N SER A 184 -21.39 11.19 -32.25
CA SER A 184 -22.33 11.88 -31.37
C SER A 184 -22.28 11.32 -29.95
N TYR A 185 -22.54 12.20 -28.99
CA TYR A 185 -22.69 11.84 -27.59
C TYR A 185 -23.86 12.63 -26.96
N ASN A 186 -24.29 12.17 -25.77
CA ASN A 186 -25.29 12.88 -24.98
C ASN A 186 -24.62 13.47 -23.72
N VAL A 187 -25.04 14.69 -23.38
CA VAL A 187 -24.63 15.35 -22.13
C VAL A 187 -25.51 14.82 -20.99
N ILE A 188 -24.94 14.06 -20.07
CA ILE A 188 -25.69 13.45 -18.96
C ILE A 188 -25.75 14.35 -17.73
N SER A 189 -24.72 15.16 -17.52
CA SER A 189 -24.65 16.18 -16.48
C SER A 189 -23.92 17.42 -17.01
N ALA A 190 -24.22 18.58 -16.42
CA ALA A 190 -23.54 19.85 -16.72
C ALA A 190 -23.62 20.80 -15.50
N THR A 191 -23.43 20.25 -14.29
CA THR A 191 -23.50 21.00 -13.04
C THR A 191 -22.38 22.01 -12.89
N GLY A 192 -21.17 21.66 -13.37
CA GLY A 192 -19.94 22.42 -13.13
C GLY A 192 -19.49 22.37 -11.66
N HIS A 193 -19.88 21.34 -10.92
CA HIS A 193 -19.39 21.13 -9.56
C HIS A 193 -17.91 20.73 -9.60
N PRO A 194 -17.10 21.17 -8.63
CA PRO A 194 -15.65 20.90 -8.65
C PRO A 194 -15.29 19.50 -8.15
N VAL A 195 -16.17 18.81 -7.44
CA VAL A 195 -15.89 17.52 -6.77
C VAL A 195 -16.70 16.39 -7.38
N LEU A 196 -16.05 15.27 -7.68
CA LEU A 196 -16.71 14.02 -8.07
C LEU A 196 -16.47 12.94 -7.02
N VAL A 197 -17.55 12.37 -6.48
CA VAL A 197 -17.49 11.15 -5.67
C VAL A 197 -17.61 9.94 -6.59
N VAL A 198 -16.55 9.16 -6.71
CA VAL A 198 -16.51 7.92 -7.50
C VAL A 198 -16.71 6.74 -6.56
N SER A 199 -17.90 6.18 -6.57
CA SER A 199 -18.24 4.96 -5.84
C SER A 199 -17.81 3.74 -6.64
N ALA A 200 -16.75 3.09 -6.22
CA ALA A 200 -16.25 1.86 -6.83
C ALA A 200 -16.64 0.59 -6.03
N GLU A 201 -17.72 0.69 -5.24
CA GLU A 201 -18.32 -0.48 -4.60
C GLU A 201 -18.91 -1.44 -5.64
N ASP A 202 -18.63 -2.74 -5.49
CA ASP A 202 -19.19 -3.78 -6.37
C ASP A 202 -20.36 -4.50 -5.67
N TYR A 203 -21.51 -3.85 -5.61
CA TYR A 203 -22.69 -4.34 -4.90
C TYR A 203 -23.61 -5.23 -5.75
N ASN A 204 -23.35 -5.38 -7.04
CA ASN A 204 -24.16 -6.19 -7.95
C ASN A 204 -23.58 -7.58 -8.23
N ASP A 205 -22.33 -7.88 -7.90
CA ASP A 205 -21.75 -9.21 -8.12
C ASP A 205 -22.03 -10.13 -6.90
N PRO A 206 -22.80 -11.21 -7.08
CA PRO A 206 -23.14 -12.12 -5.98
C PRO A 206 -21.97 -12.97 -5.48
N ARG A 207 -20.79 -12.88 -6.09
CA ARG A 207 -19.58 -13.63 -5.70
C ARG A 207 -18.76 -12.91 -4.64
N HIS A 208 -19.21 -11.74 -4.21
CA HIS A 208 -18.40 -10.86 -3.40
C HIS A 208 -18.53 -11.11 -1.92
N TYR A 209 -17.40 -10.88 -1.25
CA TYR A 209 -17.20 -10.87 0.19
C TYR A 209 -17.90 -9.69 0.90
N THR A 210 -19.04 -9.25 0.38
CA THR A 210 -19.89 -8.35 1.16
C THR A 210 -20.23 -9.05 2.46
N ARG A 211 -19.58 -8.66 3.54
CA ARG A 211 -19.94 -9.15 4.87
C ARG A 211 -21.42 -8.83 5.09
N PRO A 212 -22.26 -9.81 5.51
CA PRO A 212 -23.65 -9.52 5.82
C PRO A 212 -23.71 -8.30 6.75
N PRO A 213 -24.68 -7.36 6.60
CA PRO A 213 -26.05 -7.72 6.29
C PRO A 213 -26.63 -7.21 4.96
N TYR A 214 -25.83 -6.82 3.99
CA TYR A 214 -26.31 -6.10 2.80
C TYR A 214 -26.88 -7.06 1.74
N PRO A 215 -28.16 -6.92 1.35
CA PRO A 215 -28.72 -7.72 0.27
C PRO A 215 -28.14 -7.26 -1.08
N PRO A 216 -27.70 -8.16 -1.97
CA PRO A 216 -27.20 -7.81 -3.28
C PRO A 216 -28.13 -6.86 -4.05
N GLY A 217 -27.56 -5.83 -4.69
CA GLY A 217 -28.29 -4.90 -5.54
C GLY A 217 -29.00 -3.75 -4.84
N SER A 218 -28.68 -3.46 -3.59
CA SER A 218 -29.27 -2.31 -2.84
C SER A 218 -28.25 -1.19 -2.55
N GLY A 219 -27.01 -1.28 -3.06
CA GLY A 219 -25.96 -0.26 -2.87
C GLY A 219 -26.07 0.93 -3.83
N PRO A 220 -25.08 1.86 -3.81
CA PRO A 220 -23.86 1.79 -3.00
C PRO A 220 -24.14 2.02 -1.50
N TYR A 221 -23.49 1.21 -0.65
CA TYR A 221 -23.81 1.16 0.78
C TYR A 221 -23.15 2.26 1.58
N TYR A 222 -21.94 2.66 1.18
CA TYR A 222 -21.11 3.59 1.94
C TYR A 222 -21.18 5.02 1.42
N LEU A 223 -21.80 5.26 0.28
CA LEU A 223 -21.90 6.59 -0.35
C LEU A 223 -22.38 7.68 0.61
N GLY A 224 -23.34 7.36 1.49
CA GLY A 224 -23.90 8.31 2.44
C GLY A 224 -22.89 8.88 3.43
N TYR A 225 -21.84 8.16 3.79
CA TYR A 225 -20.77 8.65 4.68
C TYR A 225 -19.97 9.78 4.03
N TYR A 226 -19.67 9.64 2.74
CA TYR A 226 -18.94 10.62 1.93
C TYR A 226 -19.79 11.85 1.64
N THR A 227 -21.00 11.66 1.16
CA THR A 227 -21.90 12.76 0.79
C THR A 227 -22.33 13.58 2.01
N ASN A 228 -22.63 12.94 3.15
CA ASN A 228 -22.96 13.65 4.38
C ASN A 228 -21.78 14.50 4.89
N ALA A 229 -20.55 14.03 4.75
CA ALA A 229 -19.37 14.80 5.14
C ALA A 229 -19.14 16.00 4.22
N LEU A 230 -19.35 15.85 2.91
CA LEU A 230 -19.31 16.96 1.94
C LEU A 230 -20.43 17.97 2.19
N ASP A 231 -21.66 17.49 2.45
CA ASP A 231 -22.82 18.34 2.77
C ASP A 231 -22.57 19.15 4.04
N ALA A 232 -21.95 18.54 5.08
CA ALA A 232 -21.60 19.23 6.31
C ALA A 232 -20.59 20.37 6.08
N GLY A 233 -19.65 20.21 5.14
CA GLY A 233 -18.71 21.25 4.72
C GLY A 233 -19.28 22.24 3.71
N GLY A 234 -20.47 21.97 3.14
CA GLY A 234 -21.12 22.81 2.14
C GLY A 234 -20.49 22.72 0.76
N TYR A 235 -19.78 21.64 0.46
CA TYR A 235 -19.14 21.40 -0.84
C TYR A 235 -20.16 20.98 -1.89
N ALA A 236 -20.01 21.47 -3.11
CA ALA A 236 -20.80 21.06 -4.24
C ALA A 236 -20.11 19.90 -4.97
N TYR A 237 -20.84 18.83 -5.18
CA TYR A 237 -20.30 17.60 -5.77
C TYR A 237 -21.31 16.91 -6.70
N ASP A 238 -20.79 16.04 -7.55
CA ASP A 238 -21.55 15.03 -8.29
C ASP A 238 -21.13 13.63 -7.83
N VAL A 239 -21.92 12.62 -8.20
CA VAL A 239 -21.67 11.22 -7.87
C VAL A 239 -21.57 10.41 -9.15
N TRP A 240 -20.57 9.54 -9.23
CA TRP A 240 -20.42 8.53 -10.26
C TRP A 240 -20.41 7.13 -9.61
N ASP A 241 -21.38 6.32 -9.95
CA ASP A 241 -21.52 4.96 -9.49
C ASP A 241 -20.92 4.00 -10.53
N VAL A 242 -19.74 3.46 -10.24
CA VAL A 242 -19.00 2.59 -11.16
C VAL A 242 -19.77 1.32 -11.48
N ASP A 243 -20.46 0.74 -10.49
CA ASP A 243 -21.22 -0.50 -10.69
C ASP A 243 -22.46 -0.33 -11.59
N ALA A 244 -23.05 0.87 -11.57
CA ALA A 244 -24.19 1.21 -12.42
C ALA A 244 -23.78 1.82 -13.77
N GLN A 245 -22.72 2.64 -13.82
CA GLN A 245 -22.39 3.50 -14.96
C GLN A 245 -21.11 3.07 -15.68
N GLY A 246 -20.32 2.17 -15.09
CA GLY A 246 -19.01 1.76 -15.61
C GLY A 246 -17.87 2.66 -15.12
N ILE A 247 -16.65 2.30 -15.53
CA ILE A 247 -15.44 3.03 -15.12
C ILE A 247 -15.48 4.45 -15.70
N PRO A 248 -15.25 5.51 -14.88
CA PRO A 248 -15.25 6.88 -15.38
C PRO A 248 -14.04 7.12 -16.28
N SER A 249 -14.28 7.38 -17.56
CA SER A 249 -13.18 7.74 -18.46
C SER A 249 -12.67 9.15 -18.19
N TYR A 250 -11.38 9.38 -18.43
CA TYR A 250 -10.82 10.71 -18.26
C TYR A 250 -11.53 11.75 -19.13
N PRO A 251 -11.62 11.62 -20.48
CA PRO A 251 -12.14 12.69 -21.32
C PRO A 251 -13.65 12.94 -21.16
N GLU A 252 -14.43 11.92 -20.77
CA GLU A 252 -15.88 12.03 -20.70
C GLU A 252 -16.41 12.40 -19.31
N VAL A 253 -15.65 12.06 -18.25
CA VAL A 253 -16.12 12.19 -16.86
C VAL A 253 -15.12 12.98 -16.02
N LEU A 254 -13.91 12.46 -15.80
CA LEU A 254 -12.98 13.02 -14.80
C LEU A 254 -12.48 14.42 -15.18
N SER A 255 -12.32 14.73 -16.46
CA SER A 255 -11.83 16.02 -16.96
C SER A 255 -12.74 17.23 -16.61
N HIS A 256 -13.90 16.99 -16.03
CA HIS A 256 -14.84 18.04 -15.64
C HIS A 256 -14.72 18.47 -14.19
N TYR A 257 -13.83 17.86 -13.40
CA TYR A 257 -13.71 18.06 -11.96
C TYR A 257 -12.30 18.46 -11.55
N ASP A 258 -12.19 19.17 -10.44
CA ASP A 258 -10.90 19.53 -9.82
C ASP A 258 -10.45 18.46 -8.82
N VAL A 259 -11.41 17.81 -8.15
CA VAL A 259 -11.17 16.79 -7.12
C VAL A 259 -11.99 15.54 -7.40
N ALA A 260 -11.36 14.38 -7.32
CA ALA A 260 -12.03 13.09 -7.28
C ALA A 260 -11.87 12.43 -5.90
N ILE A 261 -12.96 11.92 -5.35
CA ILE A 261 -12.97 11.06 -4.16
C ILE A 261 -13.24 9.65 -4.66
N TRP A 262 -12.26 8.80 -4.64
CA TRP A 262 -12.33 7.42 -5.12
C TRP A 262 -12.34 6.47 -3.94
N TYR A 263 -13.43 5.70 -3.79
CA TYR A 263 -13.56 4.76 -2.69
C TYR A 263 -14.11 3.42 -3.15
N THR A 264 -13.63 2.35 -2.52
CA THR A 264 -14.03 0.96 -2.80
C THR A 264 -14.79 0.30 -1.65
N GLY A 265 -14.88 0.97 -0.49
CA GLY A 265 -15.47 0.35 0.71
C GLY A 265 -14.63 -0.83 1.17
N ASN A 266 -15.24 -2.01 1.22
CA ASN A 266 -14.60 -3.29 1.52
C ASN A 266 -14.38 -4.17 0.28
N ASP A 267 -14.45 -3.60 -0.90
CA ASP A 267 -14.15 -4.27 -2.14
C ASP A 267 -12.69 -4.00 -2.54
N PHE A 268 -11.96 -5.05 -2.92
CA PHE A 268 -10.56 -4.91 -3.33
C PHE A 268 -10.40 -4.10 -4.61
N ILE A 269 -11.31 -4.29 -5.57
CA ILE A 269 -11.32 -3.62 -6.88
C ILE A 269 -12.71 -3.75 -7.48
N PRO A 270 -13.03 -2.99 -8.57
CA PRO A 270 -14.21 -3.27 -9.40
C PRO A 270 -14.15 -4.68 -10.00
N ARG A 271 -14.52 -5.68 -9.25
CA ARG A 271 -14.29 -7.12 -9.54
C ARG A 271 -15.13 -7.64 -10.70
N LYS A 272 -16.28 -7.04 -10.90
CA LYS A 272 -17.17 -7.31 -12.05
C LYS A 272 -16.43 -7.21 -13.39
N TYR A 273 -15.44 -6.35 -13.46
CA TYR A 273 -14.69 -6.09 -14.67
C TYR A 273 -13.33 -6.80 -14.72
N GLY A 274 -12.89 -7.39 -13.61
CA GLY A 274 -11.59 -8.06 -13.49
C GLY A 274 -10.40 -7.12 -13.39
N LEU A 275 -9.19 -7.66 -13.48
CA LEU A 275 -7.94 -6.89 -13.31
C LEU A 275 -7.75 -5.79 -14.36
N GLY A 276 -8.11 -6.03 -15.61
CA GLY A 276 -8.04 -5.00 -16.66
C GLY A 276 -8.92 -3.80 -16.41
N ALA A 277 -9.89 -3.90 -15.51
CA ALA A 277 -10.71 -2.78 -15.09
C ALA A 277 -9.97 -1.87 -14.09
N LEU A 278 -9.22 -2.42 -13.15
CA LEU A 278 -8.37 -1.62 -12.28
C LEU A 278 -7.34 -0.83 -13.10
N GLU A 279 -6.68 -1.49 -14.04
CA GLU A 279 -5.70 -0.83 -14.91
C GLU A 279 -6.34 0.33 -15.66
N GLN A 280 -7.53 0.14 -16.23
CA GLN A 280 -8.24 1.21 -16.92
C GLN A 280 -8.63 2.35 -15.98
N GLU A 281 -9.07 2.05 -14.77
CA GLU A 281 -9.44 3.05 -13.77
C GLU A 281 -8.23 3.86 -13.32
N VAL A 282 -7.13 3.19 -13.00
CA VAL A 282 -5.85 3.80 -12.63
C VAL A 282 -5.31 4.68 -13.77
N LEU A 283 -5.36 4.24 -15.02
CA LEU A 283 -4.94 5.04 -16.18
C LEU A 283 -5.78 6.31 -16.34
N ASN A 284 -7.09 6.22 -16.11
CA ASN A 284 -7.96 7.39 -16.16
C ASN A 284 -7.66 8.39 -15.05
N PHE A 285 -7.37 7.93 -13.82
CA PHE A 285 -6.93 8.80 -12.72
C PHE A 285 -5.55 9.41 -12.98
N ARG A 286 -4.62 8.67 -13.59
CA ARG A 286 -3.32 9.23 -14.03
C ARG A 286 -3.51 10.39 -15.02
N GLU A 287 -4.35 10.21 -16.03
CA GLU A 287 -4.64 11.28 -16.97
C GLU A 287 -5.30 12.49 -16.28
N PHE A 288 -6.23 12.25 -15.38
CA PHE A 288 -6.87 13.29 -14.56
C PHE A 288 -5.85 14.10 -13.75
N MET A 289 -4.97 13.42 -13.01
CA MET A 289 -3.96 14.09 -12.19
C MET A 289 -2.90 14.81 -13.02
N ASN A 290 -2.49 14.22 -14.15
CA ASN A 290 -1.44 14.80 -15.00
C ASN A 290 -1.92 15.98 -15.85
N TYR A 291 -3.18 15.97 -16.27
CA TYR A 291 -3.63 16.91 -17.30
C TYR A 291 -4.53 18.03 -16.78
N GLU A 292 -5.22 17.79 -15.69
CA GLU A 292 -6.10 18.80 -15.07
C GLU A 292 -5.55 19.32 -13.74
N ASP A 293 -4.34 18.95 -13.34
CA ASP A 293 -3.82 19.14 -11.98
C ASP A 293 -4.78 18.58 -10.92
N GLY A 294 -5.51 17.54 -11.31
CA GLY A 294 -6.58 16.93 -10.53
C GLY A 294 -6.08 16.40 -9.19
N LYS A 295 -6.90 16.55 -8.16
CA LYS A 295 -6.59 16.09 -6.80
C LYS A 295 -7.37 14.83 -6.48
N LEU A 296 -6.71 13.86 -5.84
CA LEU A 296 -7.31 12.55 -5.57
C LEU A 296 -7.35 12.24 -4.08
N PHE A 297 -8.55 11.99 -3.56
CA PHE A 297 -8.72 11.36 -2.26
C PHE A 297 -9.12 9.90 -2.47
N ALA A 298 -8.19 8.98 -2.19
CA ALA A 298 -8.38 7.54 -2.35
C ALA A 298 -8.54 6.85 -0.99
N THR A 299 -9.52 5.94 -0.87
CA THR A 299 -9.82 5.26 0.40
C THR A 299 -10.53 3.92 0.16
N GLY A 300 -10.25 2.96 1.02
CA GLY A 300 -10.82 1.62 0.97
C GLY A 300 -9.92 0.62 1.66
N GLN A 301 -10.49 -0.48 2.13
CA GLN A 301 -9.70 -1.62 2.60
C GLN A 301 -9.04 -2.28 1.38
N ASP A 302 -7.80 -2.69 1.51
CA ASP A 302 -7.09 -3.47 0.49
C ASP A 302 -7.13 -2.87 -0.93
N LEU A 303 -7.33 -1.56 -1.07
CA LEU A 303 -7.37 -0.90 -2.37
C LEU A 303 -6.12 -1.21 -3.20
N ALA A 304 -4.95 -1.27 -2.57
CA ALA A 304 -3.67 -1.57 -3.21
C ALA A 304 -3.28 -3.06 -3.19
N TRP A 305 -4.04 -3.92 -2.53
CA TRP A 305 -3.62 -5.31 -2.27
C TRP A 305 -3.27 -6.08 -3.55
N LEU A 306 -4.10 -6.00 -4.57
CA LEU A 306 -3.84 -6.70 -5.82
C LEU A 306 -2.63 -6.16 -6.58
N ALA A 307 -2.39 -4.86 -6.51
CA ALA A 307 -1.19 -4.26 -7.08
C ALA A 307 0.07 -4.77 -6.35
N ALA A 308 0.04 -4.79 -5.02
CA ALA A 308 1.16 -5.23 -4.20
C ALA A 308 1.47 -6.72 -4.35
N VAL A 309 0.45 -7.58 -4.45
CA VAL A 309 0.63 -9.05 -4.53
C VAL A 309 1.05 -9.52 -5.92
N TYR A 310 0.55 -8.89 -6.97
CA TYR A 310 0.74 -9.37 -8.35
C TYR A 310 1.66 -8.51 -9.21
N GLY A 311 2.13 -7.35 -8.72
CA GLY A 311 3.04 -6.46 -9.45
C GLY A 311 2.47 -5.95 -10.77
N TYR A 312 1.19 -5.60 -10.79
CA TYR A 312 0.53 -5.09 -11.99
C TYR A 312 0.85 -3.62 -12.28
N LEU A 313 0.42 -3.15 -13.44
CA LEU A 313 0.47 -1.78 -13.96
C LEU A 313 0.09 -0.67 -12.97
N SER A 314 -0.75 -1.01 -12.00
CA SER A 314 -1.15 -0.13 -10.92
C SER A 314 -0.05 0.21 -9.92
N ASP A 315 1.03 -0.56 -9.90
CA ASP A 315 2.06 -0.43 -8.86
C ASP A 315 2.73 0.96 -8.91
N ASP A 316 3.09 1.47 -10.08
CA ASP A 316 3.66 2.80 -10.21
C ASP A 316 2.66 3.91 -9.83
N PHE A 317 1.36 3.70 -10.06
CA PHE A 317 0.33 4.63 -9.64
C PHE A 317 0.26 4.75 -8.12
N PHE A 318 0.24 3.62 -7.41
CA PHE A 318 0.26 3.63 -5.95
C PHE A 318 1.55 4.23 -5.40
N GLN A 319 2.69 3.93 -6.00
CA GLN A 319 3.99 4.45 -5.55
C GLN A 319 4.16 5.96 -5.81
N TYR A 320 3.83 6.45 -6.99
CA TYR A 320 4.17 7.82 -7.39
C TYR A 320 3.00 8.80 -7.35
N TYR A 321 1.76 8.36 -7.51
CA TYR A 321 0.59 9.23 -7.45
C TYR A 321 -0.09 9.21 -6.09
N LEU A 322 -0.20 8.04 -5.46
CA LEU A 322 -0.73 7.93 -4.10
C LEU A 322 0.36 7.96 -3.02
N GLY A 323 1.62 7.80 -3.39
CA GLY A 323 2.76 7.92 -2.50
C GLY A 323 3.09 6.70 -1.67
N ALA A 324 2.43 5.56 -1.88
CA ALA A 324 2.61 4.31 -1.16
C ALA A 324 3.64 3.41 -1.86
N TYR A 325 4.90 3.50 -1.47
CA TYR A 325 5.98 2.67 -2.05
C TYR A 325 5.85 1.20 -1.65
N MET A 326 5.51 0.94 -0.40
CA MET A 326 5.23 -0.41 0.09
C MET A 326 3.85 -0.44 0.74
N HIS A 327 3.12 -1.51 0.48
CA HIS A 327 1.86 -1.85 1.11
C HIS A 327 2.11 -2.94 2.18
N LEU A 328 1.58 -2.74 3.37
CA LEU A 328 1.67 -3.64 4.50
C LEU A 328 0.24 -4.03 4.90
N GLU A 329 -0.19 -5.20 4.45
CA GLU A 329 -1.54 -5.72 4.62
C GLU A 329 -1.84 -6.01 6.10
N GLY A 330 -2.98 -5.52 6.59
CA GLY A 330 -3.52 -5.86 7.90
C GLY A 330 -2.71 -5.40 9.11
N VAL A 331 -1.63 -4.66 8.92
CA VAL A 331 -0.74 -4.22 10.01
C VAL A 331 -1.45 -3.29 11.00
N GLY A 332 -2.54 -2.66 10.57
CA GLY A 332 -3.42 -1.84 11.41
C GLY A 332 -4.38 -2.63 12.31
N MET A 333 -4.30 -3.97 12.29
CA MET A 333 -5.17 -4.83 13.07
C MET A 333 -4.42 -5.42 14.26
N SER A 334 -5.10 -5.53 15.40
CA SER A 334 -4.62 -6.36 16.52
C SER A 334 -4.74 -7.85 16.15
N LEU A 335 -4.02 -8.72 16.86
CA LEU A 335 -4.13 -10.18 16.67
C LEU A 335 -5.55 -10.72 16.89
N SER A 336 -6.39 -10.00 17.64
CA SER A 336 -7.81 -10.32 17.81
C SER A 336 -8.69 -9.85 16.64
N GLY A 337 -8.10 -9.24 15.61
CA GLY A 337 -8.81 -8.74 14.43
C GLY A 337 -9.59 -7.43 14.67
N VAL A 338 -9.17 -6.63 15.64
CA VAL A 338 -9.73 -5.30 15.90
C VAL A 338 -8.75 -4.24 15.38
N PRO A 339 -9.18 -3.30 14.53
CA PRO A 339 -8.33 -2.21 14.08
C PRO A 339 -7.84 -1.35 15.25
N PHE A 340 -6.62 -0.80 15.12
CA PHE A 340 -6.14 0.23 16.05
C PHE A 340 -6.79 1.59 15.75
N ASP A 341 -6.85 2.45 16.76
CA ASP A 341 -7.22 3.84 16.56
C ASP A 341 -6.20 4.55 15.66
N VAL A 342 -6.64 5.61 14.98
CA VAL A 342 -5.81 6.42 14.08
C VAL A 342 -5.53 7.76 14.74
N ARG A 343 -4.24 8.12 14.80
CA ARG A 343 -3.75 9.40 15.30
C ARG A 343 -3.04 10.16 14.19
N GLY A 344 -3.45 11.41 13.95
CA GLY A 344 -2.80 12.27 12.97
C GLY A 344 -1.39 12.68 13.40
N GLN A 345 -0.49 12.76 12.41
CA GLN A 345 0.88 13.24 12.64
C GLN A 345 0.88 14.72 13.04
N ASP A 346 1.67 15.09 14.04
CA ASP A 346 1.77 16.44 14.51
C ASP A 346 2.20 17.41 13.38
N GLY A 347 1.41 18.47 13.20
CA GLY A 347 1.64 19.47 12.15
C GLY A 347 1.21 19.05 10.73
N ASP A 348 0.65 17.85 10.54
CA ASP A 348 0.07 17.48 9.23
C ASP A 348 -1.16 18.35 8.93
N PRO A 349 -1.28 18.91 7.70
CA PRO A 349 -2.38 19.80 7.35
C PRO A 349 -3.75 19.11 7.33
N VAL A 350 -3.80 17.81 7.10
CA VAL A 350 -5.04 17.03 7.02
C VAL A 350 -5.39 16.37 8.35
N PHE A 351 -4.45 15.63 8.93
CA PHE A 351 -4.72 14.80 10.10
C PHE A 351 -4.20 15.37 11.42
N GLY A 352 -3.35 16.40 11.40
CA GLY A 352 -2.71 16.93 12.61
C GLY A 352 -3.68 17.26 13.73
N GLY A 353 -3.45 16.67 14.92
CA GLY A 353 -4.28 16.83 16.11
C GLY A 353 -5.62 16.09 16.08
N LEU A 354 -5.90 15.25 15.07
CA LEU A 354 -7.04 14.32 15.06
C LEU A 354 -6.65 12.99 15.70
N THR A 355 -7.62 12.41 16.42
CA THR A 355 -7.57 11.01 16.87
C THR A 355 -8.98 10.45 16.76
N PHE A 356 -9.15 9.29 16.15
CA PHE A 356 -10.44 8.65 15.94
C PHE A 356 -10.30 7.13 15.84
N SER A 357 -11.39 6.44 16.15
CA SER A 357 -11.51 4.99 15.92
C SER A 357 -12.02 4.69 14.51
N ILE A 358 -11.68 3.52 13.98
CA ILE A 358 -12.22 2.96 12.73
C ILE A 358 -12.95 1.63 12.95
N HIS A 359 -13.33 1.33 14.18
CA HIS A 359 -14.02 0.10 14.59
C HIS A 359 -15.12 0.35 15.62
N ASP A 360 -15.43 1.60 15.92
CA ASP A 360 -16.34 2.00 16.98
C ASP A 360 -17.26 3.15 16.54
N GLY A 361 -18.13 3.60 17.40
CA GLY A 361 -19.00 4.76 17.17
C GLY A 361 -20.13 4.52 16.17
N ASP A 362 -20.39 5.49 15.29
CA ASP A 362 -21.40 5.46 14.22
C ASP A 362 -20.80 5.30 12.82
N GLY A 363 -19.54 4.91 12.73
CA GLY A 363 -18.87 4.51 11.48
C GLY A 363 -19.42 3.20 10.93
N ALA A 364 -19.03 2.87 9.70
CA ALA A 364 -19.36 1.57 9.12
C ALA A 364 -18.53 0.48 9.80
N ASP A 365 -19.20 -0.57 10.28
CA ASP A 365 -18.55 -1.77 10.83
C ASP A 365 -18.18 -2.73 9.68
N ASN A 366 -17.28 -2.29 8.81
CA ASN A 366 -16.89 -3.02 7.60
C ASN A 366 -15.39 -3.32 7.51
N GLN A 367 -14.58 -2.86 8.48
CA GLN A 367 -13.14 -3.06 8.42
C GLN A 367 -12.76 -4.48 8.83
N GLY A 368 -12.36 -5.29 7.84
CA GLY A 368 -11.77 -6.62 8.05
C GLY A 368 -10.26 -6.59 7.92
N TYR A 369 -9.74 -5.56 7.28
CA TYR A 369 -8.32 -5.26 7.11
C TYR A 369 -8.13 -3.76 7.33
N ALA A 370 -7.00 -3.40 7.88
CA ALA A 370 -6.56 -2.02 8.02
C ALA A 370 -5.06 -1.99 7.68
N ASP A 371 -4.74 -1.32 6.58
CA ASP A 371 -3.43 -1.37 5.97
C ASP A 371 -2.54 -0.22 6.42
N SER A 372 -1.25 -0.43 6.25
CA SER A 372 -0.23 0.58 6.43
C SER A 372 0.62 0.73 5.18
N PHE A 373 1.25 1.87 5.01
CA PHE A 373 2.07 2.16 3.85
C PHE A 373 3.42 2.74 4.27
N VAL A 374 4.49 2.35 3.56
CA VAL A 374 5.75 3.09 3.62
C VAL A 374 5.75 4.12 2.50
N PRO A 375 5.98 5.41 2.79
CA PRO A 375 5.87 6.45 1.78
C PRO A 375 7.02 6.39 0.78
N THR A 376 6.76 6.71 -0.48
CA THR A 376 7.77 6.82 -1.53
C THR A 376 8.88 7.80 -1.18
N GLY A 377 8.54 8.91 -0.49
CA GLY A 377 9.50 9.90 -0.03
C GLY A 377 10.57 9.38 0.93
N HIS A 378 10.32 8.22 1.59
CA HIS A 378 11.34 7.56 2.42
C HIS A 378 12.51 7.03 1.58
N PHE A 379 12.21 6.36 0.47
CA PHE A 379 13.22 5.78 -0.42
C PHE A 379 13.72 6.79 -1.46
N LEU A 380 12.84 7.67 -1.92
CA LEU A 380 13.08 8.66 -2.96
C LEU A 380 12.79 10.07 -2.41
N PRO A 381 13.73 10.70 -1.68
CA PRO A 381 13.48 11.94 -0.93
C PRO A 381 13.12 13.19 -1.76
N HIS A 382 13.20 13.12 -3.09
CA HIS A 382 12.75 14.18 -3.98
C HIS A 382 11.22 14.22 -4.15
N PHE A 383 10.52 13.13 -3.77
CA PHE A 383 9.06 13.13 -3.67
C PHE A 383 8.62 13.63 -2.30
N ASP A 384 7.74 14.62 -2.26
CA ASP A 384 7.13 15.10 -1.00
C ASP A 384 5.92 14.20 -0.63
N HIS A 385 6.20 12.91 -0.43
CA HIS A 385 5.25 11.88 -0.03
C HIS A 385 5.51 11.51 1.42
N ARG A 386 4.52 11.69 2.29
CA ARG A 386 4.69 11.60 3.74
C ARG A 386 3.57 10.83 4.40
N ILE A 387 3.90 10.16 5.49
CA ILE A 387 2.90 9.65 6.43
C ILE A 387 2.15 10.85 7.04
N ALA A 388 0.83 10.80 7.00
CA ALA A 388 -0.07 11.82 7.51
C ALA A 388 -0.73 11.42 8.84
N ALA A 389 -0.82 10.13 9.11
CA ALA A 389 -1.35 9.58 10.36
C ALA A 389 -0.67 8.26 10.73
N TRP A 390 -0.78 7.87 12.00
CA TRP A 390 -0.27 6.64 12.59
C TRP A 390 -1.42 5.80 13.14
N TYR A 391 -1.24 4.49 13.19
CA TYR A 391 -2.04 3.70 14.11
C TYR A 391 -1.58 3.96 15.54
N ASP A 392 -2.52 4.14 16.46
CA ASP A 392 -2.19 4.41 17.88
C ASP A 392 -1.73 3.12 18.58
N ARG A 393 -0.55 2.70 18.21
CA ARG A 393 0.24 1.62 18.81
C ARG A 393 1.30 2.25 19.68
N LEU A 394 0.89 2.92 20.74
CA LEU A 394 1.81 3.68 21.59
C LEU A 394 3.03 2.86 21.98
N GLY A 395 4.21 3.40 21.73
CA GLY A 395 5.49 2.82 22.13
C GLY A 395 6.10 1.79 21.18
N VAL A 396 5.43 1.44 20.08
CA VAL A 396 5.96 0.46 19.12
C VAL A 396 6.97 1.07 18.14
N PHE A 397 6.81 2.34 17.80
CA PHE A 397 7.61 2.99 16.75
C PHE A 397 8.61 3.99 17.30
N GLU A 398 8.39 4.51 18.52
CA GLU A 398 9.25 5.49 19.17
C GLU A 398 9.81 4.91 20.47
N PRO A 399 11.09 5.19 20.80
CA PRO A 399 11.65 4.84 22.11
C PRO A 399 10.80 5.45 23.22
N HIS A 400 10.83 4.86 24.41
CA HIS A 400 10.24 5.49 25.59
C HIS A 400 10.97 6.79 25.93
N SER A 401 12.30 6.79 25.79
CA SER A 401 13.12 7.98 25.93
C SER A 401 14.26 7.99 24.90
N GLY A 402 14.81 9.19 24.60
CA GLY A 402 15.94 9.32 23.68
C GLY A 402 15.63 8.90 22.24
N ASP A 403 16.63 8.29 21.58
CA ASP A 403 16.58 7.88 20.17
C ASP A 403 16.69 6.35 19.97
N TRP A 404 16.99 5.57 21.02
CA TRP A 404 17.29 4.15 20.92
C TRP A 404 16.60 3.30 21.98
N TYR A 405 16.18 2.10 21.58
CA TYR A 405 15.63 1.06 22.44
C TYR A 405 16.01 -0.33 21.95
N VAL A 406 15.65 -1.40 22.64
CA VAL A 406 15.89 -2.77 22.18
C VAL A 406 14.60 -3.48 21.83
N TYR A 407 14.68 -4.28 20.79
CA TYR A 407 13.58 -4.99 20.15
C TYR A 407 13.90 -6.49 20.03
N SER A 408 12.94 -7.35 20.40
CA SER A 408 13.10 -8.80 20.36
C SER A 408 13.20 -9.35 18.94
N GLN A 409 12.74 -8.62 17.93
CA GLN A 409 12.47 -9.09 16.58
C GLN A 409 11.41 -10.22 16.54
N GLN A 410 10.81 -10.43 15.38
CA GLN A 410 9.85 -11.49 15.15
C GLN A 410 10.58 -12.80 14.80
N ALA A 411 10.15 -13.91 15.34
CA ALA A 411 10.54 -15.27 14.94
C ALA A 411 9.64 -16.29 15.62
N ASP A 412 9.24 -17.34 14.89
CA ASP A 412 8.59 -18.51 15.46
C ASP A 412 9.60 -19.40 16.17
N GLU A 413 9.11 -20.26 17.08
CA GLU A 413 9.90 -21.23 17.82
C GLU A 413 11.16 -20.64 18.47
N ALA A 414 11.08 -19.40 18.93
CA ALA A 414 12.24 -18.64 19.38
C ALA A 414 12.23 -18.42 20.89
N TYR A 415 13.39 -18.61 21.54
CA TYR A 415 13.62 -18.23 22.92
C TYR A 415 14.78 -17.22 22.97
N LYS A 416 14.50 -15.98 23.35
CA LYS A 416 15.43 -14.86 23.27
C LYS A 416 15.68 -14.26 24.64
N ARG A 417 16.92 -13.99 24.96
CA ARG A 417 17.38 -13.48 26.26
C ARG A 417 18.08 -12.14 26.10
N LEU A 418 17.65 -11.15 26.89
CA LEU A 418 18.31 -9.85 27.04
C LEU A 418 18.80 -9.73 28.48
N GLY A 419 20.10 -9.68 28.70
CA GLY A 419 20.65 -9.58 30.05
C GLY A 419 22.00 -10.25 30.20
N GLY A 420 22.34 -10.56 31.45
CA GLY A 420 23.64 -11.13 31.80
C GLY A 420 23.81 -11.43 33.29
N THR A 421 25.04 -11.30 33.78
CA THR A 421 25.39 -11.54 35.20
C THR A 421 25.52 -10.20 35.92
N PHE A 422 24.86 -10.09 37.10
CA PHE A 422 24.79 -8.86 37.89
C PHE A 422 25.03 -9.14 39.38
N ASP A 423 25.70 -8.21 40.06
CA ASP A 423 25.86 -8.23 41.52
C ASP A 423 24.74 -7.39 42.13
N ILE A 424 23.82 -8.00 42.85
CA ILE A 424 22.66 -7.35 43.43
C ILE A 424 23.03 -6.70 44.78
N PRO A 425 22.77 -5.40 45.00
CA PRO A 425 23.06 -4.72 46.25
C PRO A 425 22.22 -5.28 47.42
N THR A 426 22.64 -5.00 48.67
CA THR A 426 21.97 -5.54 49.87
C THR A 426 20.76 -4.72 50.30
N ASP A 427 20.58 -3.49 49.82
CA ASP A 427 19.56 -2.57 50.30
C ASP A 427 18.41 -2.44 49.32
N SER A 428 17.32 -3.16 49.60
CA SER A 428 16.03 -3.10 48.87
C SER A 428 16.17 -3.08 47.33
N PRO A 429 16.85 -4.05 46.72
CA PRO A 429 17.13 -4.03 45.29
C PRO A 429 15.87 -4.26 44.46
N THR A 430 15.75 -3.52 43.38
CA THR A 430 14.68 -3.62 42.35
C THR A 430 15.25 -3.62 40.96
N LEU A 431 14.49 -4.23 40.04
CA LEU A 431 14.62 -4.03 38.60
C LEU A 431 13.40 -3.28 38.12
N LYS A 432 13.59 -2.17 37.39
CA LYS A 432 12.52 -1.46 36.68
C LYS A 432 12.91 -1.31 35.23
N PHE A 433 11.93 -1.34 34.34
CA PHE A 433 12.13 -1.05 32.93
C PHE A 433 10.82 -0.67 32.28
N TRP A 434 10.91 0.00 31.13
CA TRP A 434 9.75 0.22 30.28
C TRP A 434 9.68 -0.89 29.25
N VAL A 435 8.47 -1.44 29.09
CA VAL A 435 8.18 -2.49 28.12
C VAL A 435 6.94 -2.12 27.30
N SER A 436 7.01 -2.39 26.01
CA SER A 436 5.85 -2.42 25.13
C SER A 436 5.87 -3.76 24.40
N TYR A 437 4.73 -4.41 24.27
CA TYR A 437 4.64 -5.69 23.57
C TYR A 437 3.31 -5.84 22.84
N ASP A 438 3.42 -6.50 21.69
CA ASP A 438 2.31 -7.01 20.89
C ASP A 438 2.72 -8.41 20.43
N ILE A 439 2.25 -9.42 21.15
CA ILE A 439 2.61 -10.84 21.01
C ILE A 439 1.33 -11.68 21.06
N GLU A 440 1.34 -12.87 20.50
CA GLU A 440 0.13 -13.70 20.42
C GLU A 440 -0.42 -14.03 21.81
N PRO A 441 -1.68 -13.62 22.12
CA PRO A 441 -2.29 -13.90 23.42
C PRO A 441 -2.38 -15.41 23.69
N ASP A 442 -1.99 -15.83 24.90
CA ASP A 442 -2.05 -17.23 25.35
C ASP A 442 -1.09 -18.21 24.65
N TRP A 443 -0.30 -17.74 23.67
CA TRP A 443 0.66 -18.56 22.93
C TRP A 443 2.10 -18.08 23.08
N ASP A 444 2.33 -16.77 22.98
CA ASP A 444 3.64 -16.13 23.13
C ASP A 444 3.76 -15.42 24.48
N TYR A 445 4.98 -15.41 25.05
CA TYR A 445 5.19 -14.82 26.35
C TYR A 445 6.52 -14.07 26.46
N ALA A 446 6.45 -12.90 27.13
CA ALA A 446 7.62 -12.18 27.65
C ALA A 446 7.68 -12.34 29.17
N PHE A 447 8.85 -12.48 29.74
CA PHE A 447 9.02 -12.69 31.17
C PHE A 447 10.42 -12.30 31.66
N VAL A 448 10.56 -12.10 32.98
CA VAL A 448 11.86 -11.87 33.61
C VAL A 448 12.27 -13.13 34.32
N GLU A 449 13.41 -13.72 33.96
CA GLU A 449 13.95 -14.94 34.56
C GLU A 449 15.25 -14.66 35.30
N ILE A 450 15.43 -15.35 36.45
CA ILE A 450 16.56 -15.13 37.34
C ILE A 450 17.02 -16.43 38.01
N ARG A 451 18.33 -16.53 38.26
CA ARG A 451 18.91 -17.50 39.20
C ARG A 451 20.11 -16.90 39.95
N GLU A 452 20.47 -17.48 41.07
CA GLU A 452 21.79 -17.23 41.69
C GLU A 452 22.89 -17.87 40.84
N ALA A 453 23.90 -17.10 40.46
CA ALA A 453 24.94 -17.54 39.54
C ALA A 453 25.63 -18.83 40.01
N GLY A 454 25.77 -19.78 39.08
CA GLY A 454 26.35 -21.08 39.36
C GLY A 454 25.40 -22.12 39.97
N THR A 455 24.13 -21.79 40.18
CA THR A 455 23.08 -22.76 40.58
C THR A 455 22.23 -23.09 39.35
N ASP A 456 21.42 -24.16 39.45
CA ASP A 456 20.42 -24.49 38.43
C ASP A 456 18.99 -24.24 38.94
N VAL A 457 18.83 -23.26 39.82
CA VAL A 457 17.54 -22.91 40.43
C VAL A 457 17.00 -21.66 39.78
N TRP A 458 16.33 -21.85 38.64
CA TRP A 458 15.69 -20.79 37.86
C TRP A 458 14.27 -20.52 38.34
N THR A 459 13.83 -19.27 38.28
CA THR A 459 12.44 -18.85 38.47
C THR A 459 12.14 -17.61 37.61
N THR A 460 10.87 -17.33 37.34
CA THR A 460 10.44 -16.03 36.79
C THR A 460 9.96 -15.11 37.91
N LEU A 461 10.03 -13.81 37.68
CA LEU A 461 9.65 -12.78 38.63
C LEU A 461 8.28 -12.17 38.33
N PRO A 462 7.39 -12.01 39.34
CA PRO A 462 6.16 -11.26 39.19
C PRO A 462 6.43 -9.74 39.19
N ASP A 463 5.68 -8.98 38.42
CA ASP A 463 5.61 -7.54 38.52
C ASP A 463 4.85 -7.13 39.80
N VAL A 464 5.34 -6.12 40.51
CA VAL A 464 4.75 -5.67 41.80
C VAL A 464 3.39 -4.96 41.61
N HIS A 465 3.08 -4.49 40.40
CA HIS A 465 1.83 -3.83 40.05
C HIS A 465 0.77 -4.80 39.48
N GLY A 466 1.13 -6.08 39.32
CA GLY A 466 0.22 -7.12 38.85
C GLY A 466 0.04 -7.15 37.30
N LEU A 467 1.01 -6.65 36.55
CA LEU A 467 1.00 -6.72 35.09
C LEU A 467 1.30 -8.11 34.53
N THR A 468 1.99 -8.97 35.35
CA THR A 468 2.26 -10.35 34.95
C THR A 468 1.10 -11.29 35.30
N THR A 469 0.91 -12.32 34.48
CA THR A 469 -0.02 -13.43 34.70
C THR A 469 0.73 -14.70 35.11
N THR A 470 0.06 -15.60 35.82
CA THR A 470 0.49 -16.98 36.05
C THR A 470 -0.20 -17.97 35.12
N ASP A 471 -1.02 -17.47 34.19
CA ASP A 471 -1.65 -18.31 33.17
C ASP A 471 -0.58 -18.84 32.21
N THR A 472 -0.65 -20.13 31.89
CA THR A 472 0.24 -20.83 30.97
C THR A 472 -0.35 -20.98 29.57
N GLY A 473 -1.54 -20.41 29.36
CA GLY A 473 -2.24 -20.31 28.10
C GLY A 473 -2.55 -21.60 27.38
N LEU A 474 -2.66 -21.51 26.08
CA LEU A 474 -2.95 -22.64 25.18
C LEU A 474 -1.68 -23.33 24.70
N SER A 475 -0.53 -22.65 24.68
CA SER A 475 0.74 -23.18 24.17
C SER A 475 1.26 -24.36 25.00
N CYS A 476 1.13 -24.31 26.32
CA CYS A 476 1.62 -25.39 27.19
C CYS A 476 0.89 -26.74 26.96
N PRO A 477 -0.46 -26.81 26.92
CA PRO A 477 -1.18 -28.05 26.62
C PRO A 477 -0.87 -28.64 25.24
N GLU A 478 -0.54 -27.81 24.25
CA GLU A 478 -0.21 -28.22 22.90
C GLU A 478 1.25 -28.72 22.76
N GLY A 479 2.03 -28.69 23.85
CA GLY A 479 3.38 -29.23 23.88
C GLY A 479 4.51 -28.23 23.70
N TRP A 480 4.24 -26.96 23.88
CA TRP A 480 5.22 -25.87 23.80
C TRP A 480 6.49 -26.12 24.64
N VAL A 481 6.30 -26.60 25.88
CA VAL A 481 7.40 -26.93 26.78
C VAL A 481 8.18 -28.15 26.32
N ASP A 482 7.50 -29.23 25.93
CA ASP A 482 8.17 -30.50 25.60
C ASP A 482 8.81 -30.50 24.20
N GLN A 483 8.24 -29.77 23.26
CA GLN A 483 8.64 -29.84 21.85
C GLN A 483 9.57 -28.71 21.43
N ILE A 484 9.35 -27.48 21.94
CA ILE A 484 10.08 -26.30 21.47
C ILE A 484 11.00 -25.73 22.56
N HIS A 485 10.49 -25.59 23.80
CA HIS A 485 11.19 -24.86 24.85
C HIS A 485 11.32 -25.67 26.16
N PRO A 486 12.08 -26.78 26.15
CA PRO A 486 12.19 -27.67 27.34
C PRO A 486 12.72 -26.96 28.58
N PHE A 487 13.40 -25.84 28.41
CA PHE A 487 13.88 -25.04 29.54
C PHE A 487 12.74 -24.45 30.40
N LEU A 488 11.56 -24.22 29.82
CA LEU A 488 10.38 -23.71 30.54
C LEU A 488 9.88 -24.69 31.64
N ALA A 489 10.30 -25.95 31.60
CA ALA A 489 10.02 -26.91 32.67
C ALA A 489 10.62 -26.51 34.04
N HIS A 490 11.53 -25.53 34.08
CA HIS A 490 11.93 -24.89 35.32
C HIS A 490 10.80 -24.09 35.97
N TYR A 491 9.85 -23.55 35.19
CA TYR A 491 8.85 -22.59 35.64
C TYR A 491 7.43 -23.14 35.65
N MET A 492 7.11 -24.11 34.80
CA MET A 492 5.80 -24.73 34.71
C MET A 492 5.91 -26.24 34.56
N ASN A 493 4.84 -26.94 34.94
CA ASN A 493 4.79 -28.39 34.79
C ASN A 493 4.39 -28.75 33.33
N PRO A 494 5.26 -29.43 32.56
CA PRO A 494 4.99 -29.69 31.14
C PRO A 494 3.79 -30.63 30.90
N THR A 495 3.34 -31.39 31.90
CA THR A 495 2.22 -32.33 31.75
C THR A 495 0.90 -31.76 32.24
N THR A 496 0.89 -31.01 33.33
CA THR A 496 -0.32 -30.45 33.94
C THR A 496 -0.51 -28.98 33.65
N CYS A 497 0.49 -28.32 33.07
CA CYS A 497 0.54 -26.89 32.83
C CYS A 497 0.29 -26.02 34.07
N GLU A 498 0.53 -26.57 35.27
CA GLU A 498 0.53 -25.77 36.50
C GLU A 498 1.71 -24.78 36.48
N PRO A 499 1.51 -23.52 36.96
CA PRO A 499 2.53 -22.46 36.93
C PRO A 499 3.60 -22.65 38.00
N THR A 500 4.02 -23.90 38.22
CA THR A 500 5.09 -24.31 39.12
C THR A 500 5.87 -25.43 38.49
N GLY A 501 7.10 -25.15 38.15
CA GLY A 501 7.99 -26.09 37.49
C GLY A 501 8.95 -26.79 38.46
N SER A 502 10.03 -27.31 37.90
CA SER A 502 11.01 -28.10 38.66
C SER A 502 11.81 -27.32 39.70
N THR A 503 12.02 -26.00 39.48
CA THR A 503 12.82 -25.14 40.36
C THR A 503 12.17 -23.81 40.71
N GLY A 504 11.21 -23.34 39.95
CA GLY A 504 10.59 -22.02 40.10
C GLY A 504 9.12 -21.99 39.71
N SER A 505 8.62 -20.78 39.55
CA SER A 505 7.23 -20.48 39.19
C SER A 505 7.17 -19.64 37.94
N TRP A 506 5.99 -19.67 37.31
CA TRP A 506 5.68 -18.93 36.09
C TRP A 506 5.02 -17.59 36.39
N ASN A 507 5.57 -16.53 35.83
CA ASN A 507 5.01 -15.18 35.78
C ASN A 507 5.45 -14.54 34.47
N ALA A 508 4.51 -14.11 33.65
CA ALA A 508 4.81 -13.62 32.28
C ALA A 508 3.82 -12.56 31.82
N PHE A 509 4.14 -11.91 30.72
CA PHE A 509 3.30 -11.02 29.95
C PHE A 509 2.87 -11.74 28.67
N THR A 510 1.64 -11.51 28.18
CA THR A 510 1.13 -12.03 26.92
C THR A 510 0.10 -11.06 26.34
N GLY A 511 -0.18 -11.12 25.03
CA GLY A 511 -1.11 -10.24 24.32
C GLY A 511 -0.51 -8.89 23.99
N ASN A 512 -1.26 -7.80 24.19
CA ASN A 512 -0.85 -6.44 23.82
C ASN A 512 -0.83 -5.54 25.05
N SER A 513 0.28 -4.81 25.24
CA SER A 513 0.46 -3.89 26.38
C SER A 513 -0.33 -2.58 26.24
N GLY A 514 -0.82 -2.24 25.04
CA GLY A 514 -1.45 -0.95 24.76
C GLY A 514 -0.46 0.22 24.81
N GLY A 515 0.83 -0.04 24.61
CA GLY A 515 1.90 0.95 24.64
C GLY A 515 2.94 0.71 25.73
N TRP A 516 3.78 1.70 26.00
CA TRP A 516 4.81 1.63 27.00
C TRP A 516 4.24 1.53 28.41
N GLN A 517 4.62 0.49 29.14
CA GLN A 517 4.26 0.28 30.56
C GLN A 517 5.53 0.15 31.40
N GLN A 518 5.55 0.77 32.57
CA GLN A 518 6.64 0.60 33.52
C GLN A 518 6.41 -0.66 34.37
N VAL A 519 7.38 -1.55 34.35
CA VAL A 519 7.43 -2.78 35.11
C VAL A 519 8.39 -2.62 36.31
N GLU A 520 8.05 -3.19 37.46
CA GLU A 520 8.92 -3.24 38.63
C GLU A 520 8.94 -4.64 39.22
N MET A 521 10.15 -5.19 39.40
CA MET A 521 10.41 -6.50 40.04
C MET A 521 11.14 -6.33 41.35
N ASP A 522 10.68 -7.03 42.40
CA ASP A 522 11.36 -7.11 43.71
C ASP A 522 12.50 -8.12 43.65
N LEU A 523 13.72 -7.67 43.87
CA LEU A 523 14.92 -8.51 43.94
C LEU A 523 15.41 -8.80 45.34
N SER A 524 14.62 -8.54 46.38
CA SER A 524 15.01 -8.70 47.79
C SER A 524 15.50 -10.11 48.15
N ALA A 525 14.97 -11.16 47.52
CA ALA A 525 15.41 -12.54 47.67
C ALA A 525 16.85 -12.80 47.19
N TYR A 526 17.38 -11.90 46.39
CA TYR A 526 18.72 -11.97 45.79
C TYR A 526 19.67 -10.91 46.33
N ALA A 527 19.27 -10.16 47.35
CA ALA A 527 20.09 -9.12 47.95
C ALA A 527 21.48 -9.65 48.38
N GLY A 528 22.56 -9.00 47.95
CA GLY A 528 23.95 -9.38 48.20
C GLY A 528 24.46 -10.60 47.42
N LYS A 529 23.73 -11.06 46.40
CA LYS A 529 24.11 -12.20 45.56
C LYS A 529 24.53 -11.76 44.16
N THR A 530 25.35 -12.59 43.52
CA THR A 530 25.58 -12.52 42.10
C THR A 530 24.51 -13.37 41.40
N VAL A 531 23.81 -12.81 40.42
CA VAL A 531 22.71 -13.47 39.68
C VAL A 531 22.94 -13.48 38.17
N GLU A 532 22.36 -14.44 37.52
CA GLU A 532 22.04 -14.35 36.07
C GLU A 532 20.59 -13.89 35.95
N LEU A 533 20.37 -12.81 35.22
CA LEU A 533 19.08 -12.10 35.08
C LEU A 533 18.83 -11.74 33.62
N TYR A 534 17.67 -12.12 33.10
CA TYR A 534 17.30 -11.88 31.73
C TYR A 534 15.85 -11.39 31.61
N ILE A 535 15.61 -10.46 30.70
CA ILE A 535 14.30 -10.18 30.10
C ILE A 535 14.21 -11.10 28.89
N SER A 536 13.23 -11.98 28.86
CA SER A 536 13.15 -13.07 27.88
C SER A 536 11.84 -13.00 27.10
N TYR A 537 11.88 -13.47 25.86
CA TYR A 537 10.72 -13.67 25.00
C TYR A 537 10.76 -15.08 24.41
N ALA A 538 9.66 -15.80 24.53
CA ALA A 538 9.50 -17.13 23.96
C ALA A 538 8.22 -17.21 23.14
N SER A 539 8.35 -17.59 21.86
CA SER A 539 7.25 -17.73 20.91
C SER A 539 6.92 -19.20 20.62
N ASP A 540 5.71 -19.43 20.12
CA ASP A 540 5.27 -20.74 19.70
C ASP A 540 5.59 -21.05 18.22
N TRP A 541 4.79 -21.90 17.56
CA TRP A 541 5.03 -22.42 16.19
C TRP A 541 4.73 -21.45 15.06
N ALA A 542 3.87 -20.46 15.29
CA ALA A 542 3.37 -19.54 14.25
C ALA A 542 2.64 -18.32 14.84
N THR A 543 2.18 -17.42 13.99
CA THR A 543 1.34 -16.25 14.35
C THR A 543 2.06 -15.29 15.28
N GLN A 544 2.95 -14.52 14.71
CA GLN A 544 3.70 -13.52 15.48
C GLN A 544 2.95 -12.20 15.53
N GLY A 545 2.96 -11.55 16.69
CA GLY A 545 2.74 -10.12 16.81
C GLY A 545 3.98 -9.33 16.43
N LEU A 546 4.02 -8.04 16.79
CA LEU A 546 5.18 -7.20 16.54
C LEU A 546 6.40 -7.60 17.40
N GLY A 547 6.19 -8.28 18.52
CA GLY A 547 7.23 -8.68 19.44
C GLY A 547 7.29 -7.81 20.69
N VAL A 548 8.46 -7.77 21.33
CA VAL A 548 8.70 -7.12 22.63
C VAL A 548 9.74 -6.02 22.49
N PHE A 549 9.44 -4.87 23.08
CA PHE A 549 10.27 -3.67 23.10
C PHE A 549 10.62 -3.34 24.53
N VAL A 550 11.88 -2.99 24.80
CA VAL A 550 12.38 -2.65 26.14
C VAL A 550 13.21 -1.38 26.07
N ASP A 551 13.00 -0.50 27.06
CA ASP A 551 13.75 0.74 27.19
C ASP A 551 13.94 1.10 28.67
N ASP A 552 14.87 2.02 28.95
CA ASP A 552 15.10 2.61 30.27
C ASP A 552 15.18 1.57 31.42
N ILE A 553 16.16 0.69 31.36
CA ILE A 553 16.34 -0.34 32.41
C ILE A 553 17.08 0.24 33.62
N GLU A 554 16.40 0.29 34.76
CA GLU A 554 16.94 0.66 36.08
C GLU A 554 17.17 -0.59 36.92
N LEU A 555 18.38 -1.06 37.02
CA LEU A 555 18.78 -2.11 37.99
C LEU A 555 19.49 -1.48 39.17
N SER A 556 19.01 -1.77 40.39
CA SER A 556 19.63 -1.25 41.62
C SER A 556 21.14 -1.53 41.66
N GLY A 557 21.94 -0.48 41.88
CA GLY A 557 23.39 -0.56 41.90
C GLY A 557 24.08 -0.35 40.55
N TYR A 558 23.32 -0.16 39.47
CA TYR A 558 23.83 0.08 38.11
C TYR A 558 23.34 1.40 37.56
N PRO A 559 24.06 2.03 36.61
CA PRO A 559 23.55 3.16 35.87
C PRO A 559 22.28 2.78 35.10
N LEU A 560 21.43 3.76 34.84
CA LEU A 560 20.31 3.62 33.90
C LEU A 560 20.85 3.14 32.53
N GLU A 561 20.27 2.13 31.97
CA GLU A 561 20.51 1.69 30.61
C GLU A 561 19.37 2.21 29.72
N ASP A 562 19.64 3.31 29.02
CA ASP A 562 18.74 4.00 28.10
C ASP A 562 19.05 3.66 26.63
N PHE A 563 19.95 2.75 26.41
CA PHE A 563 20.40 2.29 25.10
C PHE A 563 21.00 3.37 24.17
N GLU A 564 21.16 4.61 24.60
CA GLU A 564 21.70 5.69 23.77
C GLU A 564 23.16 5.47 23.37
N ALA A 565 23.95 4.87 24.25
CA ALA A 565 25.38 4.59 24.00
C ALA A 565 25.67 3.17 23.48
N GLY A 566 24.67 2.28 23.49
CA GLY A 566 24.84 0.86 23.13
C GLY A 566 23.92 -0.02 23.98
N MET A 567 24.21 -1.31 24.08
CA MET A 567 23.43 -2.24 24.91
C MET A 567 24.01 -2.44 26.32
N GLY A 568 25.08 -1.76 26.68
CA GLY A 568 25.69 -1.82 27.99
C GLY A 568 25.96 -3.24 28.49
N GLN A 569 25.46 -3.55 29.70
CA GLN A 569 25.50 -4.90 30.26
C GLN A 569 24.28 -5.77 29.90
N TRP A 570 23.28 -5.17 29.23
CA TRP A 570 22.08 -5.85 28.75
C TRP A 570 22.30 -6.35 27.34
N ALA A 571 23.04 -7.45 27.20
CA ALA A 571 23.38 -8.01 25.89
C ALA A 571 22.35 -9.07 25.46
N ALA A 572 22.20 -9.23 24.12
CA ALA A 572 21.51 -10.38 23.58
C ALA A 572 22.30 -11.65 23.89
N SER A 573 21.72 -12.56 24.66
CA SER A 573 22.34 -13.82 25.10
C SER A 573 21.83 -15.01 24.27
N PRO A 574 22.60 -16.09 24.15
CA PRO A 574 22.14 -17.32 23.51
C PRO A 574 20.86 -17.87 24.14
N PRO A 575 20.01 -18.56 23.37
CA PRO A 575 18.87 -19.28 23.92
C PRO A 575 19.32 -20.35 24.89
N PRO A 576 18.46 -20.76 25.86
CA PRO A 576 18.78 -21.85 26.76
C PRO A 576 18.89 -23.20 26.02
N GLU A 577 19.51 -24.19 26.67
CA GLU A 577 19.68 -25.51 26.09
C GLU A 577 18.33 -26.14 25.70
N GLY A 578 18.26 -26.67 24.49
CA GLY A 578 17.07 -27.27 23.92
C GLY A 578 16.13 -26.32 23.19
N SER A 579 16.36 -25.01 23.24
CA SER A 579 15.62 -23.99 22.50
C SER A 579 16.48 -23.37 21.41
N GLY A 580 15.83 -22.74 20.42
CA GLY A 580 16.47 -22.03 19.32
C GLY A 580 16.01 -20.58 19.20
N ALA A 581 16.64 -19.83 18.31
CA ALA A 581 16.15 -18.55 17.81
C ALA A 581 16.83 -18.23 16.48
N LEU A 582 16.05 -17.86 15.47
CA LEU A 582 16.57 -17.44 14.16
C LEU A 582 17.24 -16.05 14.22
N ASN A 583 16.77 -15.21 15.11
CA ASN A 583 17.30 -13.87 15.41
C ASN A 583 17.29 -13.63 16.92
N ASN A 584 17.74 -12.48 17.37
CA ASN A 584 17.79 -12.16 18.80
C ASN A 584 17.53 -10.67 19.01
N TRP A 585 17.58 -10.21 20.26
CA TRP A 585 17.42 -8.81 20.61
C TRP A 585 18.36 -7.91 19.81
N ALA A 586 17.82 -6.84 19.27
CA ALA A 586 18.56 -5.83 18.51
C ALA A 586 18.29 -4.44 19.06
N ARG A 587 19.35 -3.62 19.15
CA ARG A 587 19.23 -2.20 19.44
C ARG A 587 18.81 -1.47 18.17
N ILE A 588 17.70 -0.72 18.23
CA ILE A 588 17.13 -0.01 17.08
C ILE A 588 16.68 1.40 17.47
N GLN A 589 16.55 2.29 16.49
CA GLN A 589 16.02 3.65 16.69
C GLN A 589 14.51 3.71 16.49
N SER A 590 14.00 2.85 15.64
CA SER A 590 12.57 2.66 15.39
C SER A 590 12.37 1.30 14.76
N LEU A 591 11.15 0.83 14.62
CA LEU A 591 10.84 -0.43 13.91
C LEU A 591 11.15 -0.37 12.40
N GLY A 592 12.16 0.36 12.00
CA GLY A 592 12.69 0.33 10.66
C GLY A 592 12.04 1.31 9.70
N LEU A 593 10.94 0.99 9.05
CA LEU A 593 10.35 1.85 8.04
C LEU A 593 9.27 2.76 8.65
N PRO A 594 9.26 4.07 8.34
CA PRO A 594 8.14 4.90 8.71
C PRO A 594 6.91 4.40 7.96
N GLU A 595 5.93 3.91 8.68
CA GLU A 595 4.70 3.40 8.10
C GLU A 595 3.47 4.02 8.75
N GLY A 596 2.37 4.08 8.04
CA GLY A 596 1.12 4.58 8.61
C GLY A 596 -0.08 4.38 7.69
N PRO A 597 -1.30 4.45 8.27
CA PRO A 597 -2.56 4.23 7.55
C PRO A 597 -2.94 5.33 6.57
N ALA A 598 -2.27 6.46 6.59
CA ALA A 598 -2.56 7.58 5.72
C ALA A 598 -1.29 8.17 5.14
N ILE A 599 -1.27 8.33 3.82
CA ILE A 599 -0.23 9.03 3.09
C ILE A 599 -0.80 10.30 2.47
N ARG A 600 0.04 11.32 2.41
CA ARG A 600 -0.22 12.57 1.71
C ARG A 600 0.89 12.85 0.71
N THR A 601 0.50 13.22 -0.50
CA THR A 601 1.35 13.82 -1.53
C THR A 601 0.87 15.24 -1.81
N PRO A 602 1.54 16.05 -2.63
CA PRO A 602 0.99 17.36 -3.05
C PRO A 602 -0.37 17.29 -3.76
N ASP A 603 -0.71 16.14 -4.35
CA ASP A 603 -1.86 15.98 -5.24
C ASP A 603 -2.83 14.89 -4.77
N SER A 604 -2.49 14.16 -3.71
CA SER A 604 -3.36 13.10 -3.21
C SER A 604 -3.35 12.95 -1.70
N VAL A 605 -4.43 12.35 -1.19
CA VAL A 605 -4.54 11.78 0.16
C VAL A 605 -5.01 10.36 0.00
N TYR A 606 -4.30 9.40 0.61
CA TYR A 606 -4.62 7.99 0.50
C TYR A 606 -4.72 7.33 1.88
N LEU A 607 -5.83 6.59 2.11
CA LEU A 607 -6.09 5.86 3.35
C LEU A 607 -6.05 4.36 3.11
N GLY A 608 -5.40 3.63 4.01
CA GLY A 608 -5.38 2.16 4.07
C GLY A 608 -6.58 1.56 4.80
N PHE A 609 -7.64 2.33 4.96
CA PHE A 609 -8.91 1.93 5.55
C PHE A 609 -10.05 2.72 4.89
N GLY A 610 -11.28 2.25 5.03
CA GLY A 610 -12.44 2.96 4.52
C GLY A 610 -12.74 4.23 5.33
N PHE A 611 -12.83 5.39 4.68
CA PHE A 611 -13.24 6.65 5.32
C PHE A 611 -14.59 6.53 6.04
N GLU A 612 -15.49 5.71 5.53
CA GLU A 612 -16.79 5.39 6.12
C GLU A 612 -16.70 4.76 7.51
N ALA A 613 -15.56 4.16 7.85
CA ALA A 613 -15.34 3.51 9.14
C ALA A 613 -14.96 4.48 10.27
N ILE A 614 -14.59 5.72 9.96
CA ILE A 614 -14.27 6.74 10.97
C ILE A 614 -15.47 6.90 11.92
N ASP A 615 -15.23 6.87 13.21
CA ASP A 615 -16.13 6.64 14.33
C ASP A 615 -17.36 7.58 14.40
N THR A 616 -17.20 8.88 14.10
CA THR A 616 -18.27 9.88 14.26
C THR A 616 -18.47 10.72 13.00
N ALA A 617 -19.71 11.20 12.81
CA ALA A 617 -20.01 12.12 11.72
C ALA A 617 -19.17 13.41 11.81
N ASP A 618 -18.87 13.89 13.02
CA ASP A 618 -18.05 15.08 13.24
C ASP A 618 -16.59 14.83 12.83
N ASN A 619 -16.02 13.67 13.15
CA ASN A 619 -14.66 13.30 12.71
C ASN A 619 -14.60 13.12 11.19
N ARG A 620 -15.58 12.46 10.57
CA ARG A 620 -15.68 12.35 9.10
C ARG A 620 -15.77 13.74 8.45
N ALA A 621 -16.63 14.62 8.97
CA ALA A 621 -16.73 15.98 8.48
C ALA A 621 -15.42 16.76 8.63
N ALA A 622 -14.74 16.62 9.76
CA ALA A 622 -13.45 17.29 10.01
C ALA A 622 -12.34 16.79 9.06
N VAL A 623 -12.25 15.48 8.82
CA VAL A 623 -11.28 14.93 7.87
C VAL A 623 -11.61 15.40 6.46
N MET A 624 -12.86 15.32 6.02
CA MET A 624 -13.29 15.75 4.69
C MET A 624 -13.03 17.24 4.46
N ASP A 625 -13.38 18.09 5.40
CA ASP A 625 -13.15 19.54 5.30
C ASP A 625 -11.65 19.87 5.16
N ARG A 626 -10.78 19.16 5.89
CA ARG A 626 -9.33 19.35 5.79
C ARG A 626 -8.76 18.81 4.49
N VAL A 627 -9.25 17.67 3.99
CA VAL A 627 -8.87 17.15 2.66
C VAL A 627 -9.26 18.15 1.58
N MET A 628 -10.50 18.64 1.60
CA MET A 628 -10.96 19.63 0.62
C MET A 628 -10.16 20.93 0.71
N SER A 629 -9.92 21.45 1.92
CA SER A 629 -9.08 22.63 2.14
C SER A 629 -7.64 22.41 1.68
N TYR A 630 -7.08 21.23 1.88
CA TYR A 630 -5.74 20.85 1.40
C TYR A 630 -5.66 20.89 -0.12
N PHE A 631 -6.71 20.48 -0.80
CA PHE A 631 -6.85 20.52 -2.26
C PHE A 631 -7.28 21.88 -2.81
N GLY A 632 -7.50 22.89 -1.94
CA GLY A 632 -7.81 24.26 -2.33
C GLY A 632 -9.29 24.52 -2.68
N GLN A 633 -10.20 23.66 -2.22
CA GLN A 633 -11.65 23.79 -2.38
C GLN A 633 -12.29 24.62 -1.27
#